data_1a91e614cf5e02a2d3adf06a5fd0fb66
#
_entry.id   1a91e614cf5e02a2d3adf06a5fd0fb66
#
_cell.length_a   1.000
_cell.length_b   1.000
_cell.length_c   1.000
_cell.angle_alpha   90.00
_cell.angle_beta   90.00
_cell.angle_gamma   90.00
#
_symmetry.space_group_name_H-M   'P 1'
#
loop_
_entity.id
_entity.type
_entity.pdbx_description
1 polymer ?
#
loop_
_entity_poly.entity_id
_entity_poly.type
_entity_poly.pdbx_seq_one_letter_code
_entity_poly.pdbx_strand_id
1 'polypeptide(L)'
;LTPDQNLNSIGGTVNVKAISAFDRGKNTLKMRVQDAYSEAREKHSPKFSLDGTQFFLDNTFGIGFAISHEDRKTQIDETRHHSTNEMKFYTADLGKTEEEIAQGDEILAPSQLEVRREIAGRTRQAAALNLEYKPSADAYYYAKGTFTQFEDDDRAQREFYDFQDAGSVGNDEIVYVNGATKEFILSDIDVFHQHFLQESKNKTITFSLGGENRIAERFVFDYEYAQSRSEEDSTGDRRVQFR
;
A
#
# COMPACT_ATOMS: atom_id res chain seq x y z
N LEU A 1 22.94 -12.71 9.88
CA LEU A 1 23.46 -12.39 8.54
C LEU A 1 24.53 -13.42 8.18
N THR A 2 24.32 -14.15 7.11
CA THR A 2 25.30 -15.09 6.56
C THR A 2 26.22 -14.35 5.57
N PRO A 3 27.49 -14.81 5.36
CA PRO A 3 28.47 -14.11 4.52
C PRO A 3 28.07 -13.92 3.06
N ASP A 4 27.04 -14.67 2.60
CA ASP A 4 26.47 -14.64 1.26
C ASP A 4 25.37 -13.59 1.08
N GLN A 5 25.04 -12.81 2.11
CA GLN A 5 24.02 -11.77 2.03
C GLN A 5 24.65 -10.36 1.93
N ASN A 6 24.12 -9.54 1.03
CA ASN A 6 24.53 -8.15 0.90
C ASN A 6 24.27 -7.37 2.19
N LEU A 7 25.34 -6.82 2.79
CA LEU A 7 25.33 -6.13 4.08
C LEU A 7 24.72 -4.71 4.07
N ASN A 8 24.18 -4.24 2.97
CA ASN A 8 23.76 -2.85 2.80
C ASN A 8 22.32 -2.56 3.20
N SER A 9 21.62 -3.46 3.88
CA SER A 9 20.24 -3.23 4.32
C SER A 9 20.13 -3.08 5.83
N ILE A 10 19.66 -1.94 6.28
CA ILE A 10 19.21 -1.71 7.66
C ILE A 10 17.76 -2.21 7.76
N GLY A 11 17.54 -3.38 8.35
CA GLY A 11 16.18 -3.89 8.60
C GLY A 11 15.78 -5.17 7.88
N GLY A 12 16.65 -5.79 7.11
CA GLY A 12 16.41 -7.10 6.47
C GLY A 12 16.61 -7.06 4.95
N THR A 13 16.87 -8.23 4.38
CA THR A 13 17.10 -8.40 2.95
C THR A 13 15.94 -9.17 2.34
N VAL A 14 15.26 -8.61 1.34
CA VAL A 14 14.30 -9.31 0.50
C VAL A 14 15.01 -9.75 -0.77
N ASN A 15 15.27 -11.03 -0.90
CA ASN A 15 15.86 -11.59 -2.11
C ASN A 15 14.76 -11.91 -3.13
N VAL A 16 14.62 -11.07 -4.16
CA VAL A 16 13.69 -11.31 -5.27
C VAL A 16 14.42 -12.12 -6.33
N LYS A 17 14.10 -13.41 -6.44
CA LYS A 17 14.64 -14.25 -7.51
C LYS A 17 13.90 -14.01 -8.82
N ALA A 18 14.60 -13.55 -9.84
CA ALA A 18 14.10 -13.54 -11.21
C ALA A 18 13.89 -15.01 -11.70
N ILE A 19 12.96 -15.19 -12.64
CA ILE A 19 12.69 -16.51 -13.20
C ILE A 19 13.93 -17.00 -13.93
N SER A 20 14.48 -18.15 -13.50
CA SER A 20 15.61 -18.82 -14.11
C SER A 20 15.15 -19.99 -14.99
N ALA A 21 15.70 -20.09 -16.21
CA ALA A 21 15.46 -21.19 -17.08
C ALA A 21 16.11 -22.48 -16.52
N PHE A 22 17.34 -22.36 -15.99
CA PHE A 22 18.06 -23.50 -15.44
C PHE A 22 17.41 -24.02 -14.15
N ASP A 23 16.87 -23.16 -13.29
CA ASP A 23 16.12 -23.59 -12.09
C ASP A 23 14.83 -24.32 -12.47
N ARG A 24 14.14 -23.93 -13.56
CA ARG A 24 12.95 -24.62 -14.06
C ARG A 24 13.27 -25.90 -14.83
N GLY A 25 14.43 -25.98 -15.45
CA GLY A 25 14.93 -27.13 -16.17
C GLY A 25 14.11 -27.56 -17.41
N LYS A 26 13.21 -26.72 -17.90
CA LYS A 26 12.33 -26.99 -19.05
C LYS A 26 11.80 -25.73 -19.70
N ASN A 27 11.39 -25.84 -20.96
CA ASN A 27 10.67 -24.80 -21.65
C ASN A 27 9.27 -24.66 -21.08
N THR A 28 8.88 -23.44 -20.72
CA THR A 28 7.55 -23.17 -20.15
C THR A 28 7.02 -21.85 -20.69
N LEU A 29 5.71 -21.82 -20.89
CA LEU A 29 4.97 -20.58 -21.12
C LEU A 29 3.70 -20.64 -20.29
N LYS A 30 3.51 -19.67 -19.42
CA LYS A 30 2.34 -19.58 -18.56
C LYS A 30 1.70 -18.21 -18.71
N MET A 31 0.44 -18.20 -19.06
CA MET A 31 -0.37 -17.02 -19.16
C MET A 31 -1.46 -17.06 -18.09
N ARG A 32 -1.72 -15.94 -17.45
CA ARG A 32 -2.83 -15.80 -16.51
C ARG A 32 -3.57 -14.50 -16.79
N VAL A 33 -4.88 -14.61 -16.89
CA VAL A 33 -5.80 -13.47 -16.98
C VAL A 33 -6.77 -13.59 -15.82
N GLN A 34 -6.97 -12.52 -15.11
CA GLN A 34 -7.88 -12.42 -13.98
C GLN A 34 -8.65 -11.11 -14.08
N ASP A 35 -9.86 -11.10 -13.58
CA ASP A 35 -10.64 -9.89 -13.42
C ASP A 35 -11.36 -9.94 -12.07
N ALA A 36 -11.45 -8.79 -11.41
CA ALA A 36 -12.20 -8.61 -10.19
C ALA A 36 -13.17 -7.45 -10.38
N TYR A 37 -14.43 -7.67 -10.04
CA TYR A 37 -15.44 -6.63 -10.06
C TYR A 37 -15.66 -6.06 -8.67
N SER A 38 -15.63 -4.75 -8.53
CA SER A 38 -15.97 -4.03 -7.30
C SER A 38 -17.38 -3.48 -7.41
N GLU A 39 -18.32 -3.99 -6.60
CA GLU A 39 -19.71 -3.52 -6.57
C GLU A 39 -19.79 -2.05 -6.15
N ALA A 40 -19.07 -1.66 -5.09
CA ALA A 40 -19.06 -0.28 -4.59
C ALA A 40 -18.57 0.73 -5.62
N ARG A 41 -17.67 0.31 -6.52
CA ARG A 41 -17.08 1.14 -7.56
C ARG A 41 -17.77 1.00 -8.91
N GLU A 42 -18.52 -0.08 -9.11
CA GLU A 42 -19.09 -0.50 -10.42
C GLU A 42 -18.03 -0.59 -11.52
N LYS A 43 -16.84 -1.08 -11.19
CA LYS A 43 -15.69 -1.16 -12.08
C LYS A 43 -15.00 -2.52 -12.02
N HIS A 44 -14.46 -2.89 -13.17
CA HIS A 44 -13.58 -4.05 -13.35
C HIS A 44 -12.12 -3.69 -13.02
N SER A 45 -11.41 -4.68 -12.51
CA SER A 45 -9.99 -4.62 -12.14
C SER A 45 -9.21 -5.72 -12.85
N PRO A 46 -8.88 -5.55 -14.13
CA PRO A 46 -8.21 -6.56 -14.91
C PRO A 46 -6.75 -6.74 -14.48
N LYS A 47 -6.30 -8.00 -14.51
CA LYS A 47 -4.93 -8.38 -14.28
C LYS A 47 -4.48 -9.38 -15.34
N PHE A 48 -3.31 -9.13 -15.90
CA PHE A 48 -2.67 -9.99 -16.87
C PHE A 48 -1.26 -10.35 -16.39
N SER A 49 -0.84 -11.58 -16.61
CA SER A 49 0.56 -11.98 -16.46
C SER A 49 0.94 -13.04 -17.48
N LEU A 50 2.16 -12.92 -17.99
CA LEU A 50 2.80 -13.89 -18.86
C LEU A 50 4.22 -14.14 -18.33
N ASP A 51 4.55 -15.40 -18.14
CA ASP A 51 5.91 -15.80 -17.74
C ASP A 51 6.33 -17.09 -18.46
N GLY A 52 7.61 -17.20 -18.69
CA GLY A 52 8.13 -18.36 -19.39
C GLY A 52 9.63 -18.53 -19.28
N THR A 53 10.06 -19.69 -19.75
CA THR A 53 11.47 -20.07 -19.89
C THR A 53 11.66 -20.80 -21.21
N GLN A 54 12.77 -20.52 -21.89
CA GLN A 54 13.14 -21.13 -23.14
C GLN A 54 14.63 -21.45 -23.16
N PHE A 55 14.99 -22.64 -23.61
CA PHE A 55 16.35 -23.08 -23.85
C PHE A 55 16.72 -23.04 -25.33
N PHE A 56 17.98 -22.78 -25.59
CA PHE A 56 18.62 -22.74 -26.90
C PHE A 56 20.03 -23.38 -26.81
N LEU A 57 20.66 -23.59 -27.95
CA LEU A 57 22.04 -24.09 -28.07
C LEU A 57 22.30 -25.34 -27.22
N ASP A 58 21.54 -26.40 -27.48
CA ASP A 58 21.63 -27.66 -26.73
C ASP A 58 21.51 -27.49 -25.22
N ASN A 59 20.62 -26.60 -24.79
CA ASN A 59 20.36 -26.25 -23.39
C ASN A 59 21.53 -25.56 -22.66
N THR A 60 22.50 -25.00 -23.39
CA THR A 60 23.57 -24.20 -22.78
C THR A 60 23.20 -22.74 -22.59
N PHE A 61 22.17 -22.26 -23.30
CA PHE A 61 21.64 -20.90 -23.15
C PHE A 61 20.17 -20.95 -22.76
N GLY A 62 19.82 -20.21 -21.73
CA GLY A 62 18.46 -20.10 -21.20
C GLY A 62 17.96 -18.66 -21.16
N ILE A 63 16.68 -18.48 -21.45
CA ILE A 63 15.97 -17.22 -21.27
C ILE A 63 14.82 -17.45 -20.29
N GLY A 64 14.75 -16.65 -19.24
CA GLY A 64 13.59 -16.53 -18.38
C GLY A 64 12.96 -15.14 -18.51
N PHE A 65 11.65 -15.04 -18.64
CA PHE A 65 10.99 -13.75 -18.74
C PHE A 65 9.67 -13.73 -17.96
N ALA A 66 9.27 -12.56 -17.52
CA ALA A 66 7.95 -12.32 -16.97
C ALA A 66 7.49 -10.91 -17.28
N ILE A 67 6.20 -10.74 -17.57
CA ILE A 67 5.52 -9.46 -17.66
C ILE A 67 4.22 -9.54 -16.90
N SER A 68 3.82 -8.44 -16.26
CA SER A 68 2.52 -8.34 -15.61
C SER A 68 1.97 -6.92 -15.67
N HIS A 69 0.66 -6.84 -15.72
CA HIS A 69 -0.10 -5.61 -15.63
C HIS A 69 -1.34 -5.84 -14.76
N GLU A 70 -1.60 -4.92 -13.84
CA GLU A 70 -2.79 -4.91 -12.99
C GLU A 70 -3.33 -3.49 -12.91
N ASP A 71 -4.63 -3.32 -13.17
CA ASP A 71 -5.36 -2.07 -12.95
C ASP A 71 -6.44 -2.33 -11.91
N ARG A 72 -6.17 -1.97 -10.66
CA ARG A 72 -7.04 -2.22 -9.52
C ARG A 72 -7.83 -0.98 -9.15
N LYS A 73 -9.16 -1.13 -9.07
CA LYS A 73 -10.11 -0.07 -8.71
C LYS A 73 -10.88 -0.46 -7.47
N THR A 74 -10.75 0.32 -6.42
CA THR A 74 -11.42 0.06 -5.14
C THR A 74 -12.16 1.30 -4.65
N GLN A 75 -13.17 1.08 -3.82
CA GLN A 75 -13.87 2.10 -3.06
C GLN A 75 -14.07 1.60 -1.63
N ILE A 76 -13.91 2.50 -0.70
CA ILE A 76 -14.18 2.29 0.72
C ILE A 76 -15.13 3.39 1.15
N ASP A 77 -16.29 2.99 1.69
CA ASP A 77 -17.21 3.87 2.41
C ASP A 77 -17.08 3.53 3.89
N GLU A 78 -16.75 4.52 4.70
CA GLU A 78 -16.41 4.35 6.10
C GLU A 78 -17.01 5.45 6.95
N THR A 79 -17.49 5.09 8.12
CA THR A 79 -17.83 6.04 9.18
C THR A 79 -16.96 5.71 10.38
N ARG A 80 -16.21 6.69 10.86
CA ARG A 80 -15.30 6.50 11.98
C ARG A 80 -15.22 7.73 12.87
N HIS A 81 -14.80 7.56 14.11
CA HIS A 81 -14.33 8.70 14.90
C HIS A 81 -12.92 9.07 14.41
N HIS A 82 -12.61 10.35 14.35
CA HIS A 82 -11.29 10.81 13.93
C HIS A 82 -10.26 10.43 15.00
N SER A 83 -9.21 9.74 14.56
CA SER A 83 -8.35 8.93 15.42
C SER A 83 -7.45 9.68 16.38
N THR A 84 -7.31 10.95 16.23
CA THR A 84 -6.34 11.71 17.04
C THR A 84 -6.94 12.25 18.32
N ASN A 85 -8.28 12.20 18.44
CA ASN A 85 -8.92 12.84 19.54
C ASN A 85 -9.86 11.90 20.22
N GLU A 86 -9.58 11.87 21.39
CA GLU A 86 -10.11 11.19 22.51
C GLU A 86 -11.63 11.21 22.53
N MET A 87 -12.19 10.16 23.04
CA MET A 87 -13.53 10.15 23.54
C MET A 87 -13.62 11.20 24.64
N LYS A 88 -14.62 12.05 24.58
CA LYS A 88 -14.90 13.07 25.61
C LYS A 88 -16.12 12.71 26.43
N PHE A 89 -16.11 13.14 27.66
CA PHE A 89 -17.32 13.15 28.47
C PHE A 89 -18.08 14.44 28.19
N TYR A 90 -19.32 14.29 27.81
CA TYR A 90 -20.24 15.39 27.57
C TYR A 90 -21.25 15.46 28.71
N THR A 91 -21.36 16.61 29.32
CA THR A 91 -22.34 16.91 30.36
C THR A 91 -23.13 18.13 29.96
N ALA A 92 -24.44 18.08 30.11
CA ALA A 92 -25.25 19.29 29.94
C ALA A 92 -25.22 20.10 31.23
N ASP A 93 -24.65 21.30 31.16
CA ASP A 93 -24.74 22.29 32.24
C ASP A 93 -26.11 23.01 32.14
N LEU A 94 -27.15 22.31 32.50
CA LEU A 94 -28.53 22.82 32.48
C LEU A 94 -28.87 23.55 33.79
N GLY A 95 -27.89 24.31 34.36
CA GLY A 95 -28.05 24.98 35.64
C GLY A 95 -27.98 24.04 36.84
N LYS A 96 -27.37 22.88 36.65
CA LYS A 96 -27.11 21.87 37.69
C LYS A 96 -25.83 22.23 38.44
N THR A 97 -25.75 21.84 39.70
CA THR A 97 -24.52 21.93 40.49
C THR A 97 -23.55 20.82 40.08
N GLU A 98 -22.24 21.00 40.38
CA GLU A 98 -21.20 19.98 40.12
C GLU A 98 -21.55 18.64 40.77
N GLU A 99 -22.24 18.62 41.91
CA GLU A 99 -22.70 17.41 42.61
C GLU A 99 -23.83 16.71 41.85
N GLU A 100 -24.72 17.45 41.19
CA GLU A 100 -25.78 16.90 40.34
C GLU A 100 -25.27 16.36 39.01
N ILE A 101 -24.22 16.97 38.45
CA ILE A 101 -23.54 16.50 37.24
C ILE A 101 -22.78 15.21 37.53
N ALA A 102 -22.17 15.08 38.71
CA ALA A 102 -21.41 13.89 39.12
C ALA A 102 -22.30 12.63 39.29
N GLN A 103 -23.60 12.73 39.26
CA GLN A 103 -24.54 11.61 39.52
C GLN A 103 -25.04 10.87 38.26
N GLY A 104 -24.46 11.05 37.09
CA GLY A 104 -24.68 10.10 35.99
C GLY A 104 -25.28 10.63 34.70
N ASP A 105 -25.31 11.93 34.51
CA ASP A 105 -25.75 12.54 33.24
C ASP A 105 -24.58 12.72 32.24
N GLU A 106 -23.46 12.06 32.51
CA GLU A 106 -22.31 12.09 31.62
C GLU A 106 -22.42 11.04 30.50
N ILE A 107 -22.11 11.43 29.28
CA ILE A 107 -22.00 10.55 28.13
C ILE A 107 -20.59 10.60 27.58
N LEU A 108 -19.97 9.43 27.47
CA LEU A 108 -18.74 9.28 26.75
C LEU A 108 -19.03 9.12 25.27
N ALA A 109 -18.63 10.08 24.45
CA ALA A 109 -18.84 10.06 23.00
C ALA A 109 -17.58 10.57 22.26
N PRO A 110 -17.44 10.24 20.96
CA PRO A 110 -16.34 10.77 20.17
C PRO A 110 -16.45 12.29 20.02
N SER A 111 -15.32 12.98 20.05
CA SER A 111 -15.26 14.43 19.85
C SER A 111 -15.41 14.84 18.38
N GLN A 112 -15.26 13.90 17.46
CA GLN A 112 -15.39 14.15 16.04
C GLN A 112 -15.83 12.87 15.33
N LEU A 113 -16.76 12.99 14.41
CA LEU A 113 -17.20 11.93 13.52
C LEU A 113 -16.79 12.26 12.09
N GLU A 114 -16.22 11.28 11.36
CA GLU A 114 -15.88 11.38 9.95
C GLU A 114 -16.72 10.38 9.15
N VAL A 115 -17.43 10.87 8.15
CA VAL A 115 -18.01 10.06 7.07
C VAL A 115 -17.13 10.20 5.86
N ARG A 116 -16.60 9.10 5.35
CA ARG A 116 -15.58 9.09 4.31
C ARG A 116 -15.97 8.17 3.17
N ARG A 117 -15.78 8.65 1.96
CA ARG A 117 -15.73 7.86 0.75
C ARG A 117 -14.34 8.00 0.14
N GLU A 118 -13.63 6.91 0.02
CA GLU A 118 -12.33 6.84 -0.63
C GLU A 118 -12.39 6.01 -1.89
N ILE A 119 -11.86 6.54 -2.96
CA ILE A 119 -11.77 5.95 -4.28
C ILE A 119 -10.30 5.81 -4.61
N ALA A 120 -9.83 4.57 -4.75
CA ALA A 120 -8.44 4.28 -5.10
C ALA A 120 -8.33 3.61 -6.47
N GLY A 121 -7.43 4.14 -7.28
CA GLY A 121 -6.99 3.54 -8.55
C GLY A 121 -5.51 3.16 -8.45
N ARG A 122 -5.17 1.88 -8.64
CA ARG A 122 -3.80 1.38 -8.54
C ARG A 122 -3.39 0.64 -9.78
N THR A 123 -2.41 1.18 -10.50
CA THR A 123 -1.84 0.51 -11.66
C THR A 123 -0.47 -0.05 -11.30
N ARG A 124 -0.26 -1.33 -11.60
CA ARG A 124 1.02 -2.01 -11.39
C ARG A 124 1.48 -2.62 -12.69
N GLN A 125 2.72 -2.35 -13.04
CA GLN A 125 3.38 -2.94 -14.21
C GLN A 125 4.72 -3.51 -13.77
N ALA A 126 5.04 -4.68 -14.28
CA ALA A 126 6.35 -5.28 -14.05
C ALA A 126 6.80 -6.05 -15.28
N ALA A 127 8.10 -6.00 -15.55
CA ALA A 127 8.77 -6.83 -16.52
C ALA A 127 10.09 -7.33 -15.95
N ALA A 128 10.44 -8.58 -16.26
CA ALA A 128 11.71 -9.18 -15.91
C ALA A 128 12.23 -9.99 -17.08
N LEU A 129 13.55 -9.90 -17.31
CA LEU A 129 14.29 -10.69 -18.28
C LEU A 129 15.52 -11.25 -17.60
N ASN A 130 15.76 -12.54 -17.80
CA ASN A 130 16.94 -13.23 -17.31
C ASN A 130 17.54 -14.00 -18.50
N LEU A 131 18.78 -13.67 -18.84
CA LEU A 131 19.57 -14.33 -19.84
C LEU A 131 20.65 -15.14 -19.11
N GLU A 132 20.74 -16.42 -19.41
CA GLU A 132 21.61 -17.36 -18.69
C GLU A 132 22.44 -18.17 -19.68
N TYR A 133 23.71 -18.33 -19.39
CA TYR A 133 24.62 -19.10 -20.21
C TYR A 133 25.43 -20.06 -19.34
N LYS A 134 25.25 -21.37 -19.59
CA LYS A 134 25.91 -22.45 -18.86
C LYS A 134 26.64 -23.35 -19.86
N PRO A 135 27.85 -22.96 -20.29
CA PRO A 135 28.62 -23.71 -21.28
C PRO A 135 29.15 -25.05 -20.76
N SER A 136 29.29 -25.21 -19.44
CA SER A 136 29.72 -26.44 -18.78
C SER A 136 29.11 -26.61 -17.40
N ALA A 137 29.39 -27.71 -16.74
CA ALA A 137 28.96 -27.92 -15.34
C ALA A 137 29.65 -26.96 -14.35
N ASP A 138 30.82 -26.43 -14.75
CA ASP A 138 31.69 -25.61 -13.90
C ASP A 138 31.60 -24.11 -14.21
N ALA A 139 30.79 -23.68 -15.17
CA ALA A 139 30.68 -22.30 -15.57
C ALA A 139 29.22 -21.90 -15.80
N TYR A 140 28.81 -20.83 -15.14
CA TYR A 140 27.48 -20.25 -15.26
C TYR A 140 27.58 -18.72 -15.28
N TYR A 141 26.89 -18.09 -16.22
CA TYR A 141 26.87 -16.64 -16.39
C TYR A 141 25.43 -16.18 -16.55
N TYR A 142 25.12 -14.97 -16.07
CA TYR A 142 23.80 -14.41 -16.23
C TYR A 142 23.79 -12.90 -16.43
N ALA A 143 22.74 -12.42 -17.08
CA ALA A 143 22.34 -11.02 -17.15
C ALA A 143 20.85 -10.93 -16.79
N LYS A 144 20.53 -10.11 -15.80
CA LYS A 144 19.16 -9.94 -15.31
C LYS A 144 18.76 -8.49 -15.42
N GLY A 145 17.53 -8.25 -15.87
CA GLY A 145 16.92 -6.92 -15.88
C GLY A 145 15.53 -6.99 -15.29
N THR A 146 15.15 -6.02 -14.45
CA THR A 146 13.80 -5.86 -13.96
C THR A 146 13.33 -4.42 -14.12
N PHE A 147 12.06 -4.27 -14.39
CA PHE A 147 11.34 -3.02 -14.42
C PHE A 147 10.09 -3.17 -13.58
N THR A 148 9.82 -2.23 -12.71
CA THR A 148 8.56 -2.14 -11.97
C THR A 148 8.06 -0.71 -11.97
N GLN A 149 6.75 -0.53 -12.14
CA GLN A 149 6.07 0.74 -12.01
C GLN A 149 4.79 0.55 -11.21
N PHE A 150 4.60 1.42 -10.25
CA PHE A 150 3.42 1.51 -9.42
C PHE A 150 2.88 2.93 -9.49
N GLU A 151 1.60 3.06 -9.82
CA GLU A 151 0.87 4.32 -9.82
C GLU A 151 -0.31 4.19 -8.87
N ASP A 152 -0.52 5.19 -8.04
CA ASP A 152 -1.61 5.30 -7.07
C ASP A 152 -2.33 6.63 -7.28
N ASP A 153 -3.66 6.58 -7.45
CA ASP A 153 -4.55 7.74 -7.58
C ASP A 153 -5.63 7.57 -6.51
N ASP A 154 -5.42 8.22 -5.37
CA ASP A 154 -6.33 8.19 -4.23
C ASP A 154 -7.11 9.50 -4.15
N ARG A 155 -8.44 9.37 -4.10
CA ARG A 155 -9.37 10.48 -3.93
C ARG A 155 -10.30 10.18 -2.78
N ALA A 156 -10.37 11.10 -1.83
CA ALA A 156 -11.30 10.97 -0.72
C ALA A 156 -12.22 12.18 -0.64
N GLN A 157 -13.49 11.90 -0.41
CA GLN A 157 -14.48 12.87 0.04
C GLN A 157 -14.77 12.56 1.51
N ARG A 158 -14.64 13.55 2.35
CA ARG A 158 -14.80 13.43 3.79
C ARG A 158 -15.75 14.51 4.27
N GLU A 159 -16.63 14.12 5.15
CA GLU A 159 -17.52 14.99 5.89
C GLU A 159 -17.23 14.81 7.37
N PHE A 160 -16.92 15.89 8.03
CA PHE A 160 -16.58 15.91 9.44
C PHE A 160 -17.66 16.62 10.22
N TYR A 161 -18.07 16.00 11.31
CA TYR A 161 -18.91 16.57 12.35
C TYR A 161 -18.02 16.78 13.57
N ASP A 162 -17.66 18.03 13.82
CA ASP A 162 -16.72 18.38 14.90
C ASP A 162 -17.51 18.95 16.09
N PHE A 163 -17.46 18.22 17.18
CA PHE A 163 -18.05 18.59 18.46
C PHE A 163 -16.99 18.78 19.53
N GLN A 164 -15.76 19.09 19.09
CA GLN A 164 -14.60 19.16 19.99
C GLN A 164 -14.79 20.23 21.08
N ASP A 165 -15.44 21.32 20.75
CA ASP A 165 -15.71 22.42 21.65
C ASP A 165 -17.09 22.33 22.32
N ALA A 166 -17.93 21.43 21.86
CA ALA A 166 -19.23 21.18 22.48
C ALA A 166 -19.06 20.61 23.90
N GLY A 167 -19.82 21.08 24.83
CA GLY A 167 -19.80 20.59 26.22
C GLY A 167 -18.65 21.08 27.10
N SER A 168 -17.94 22.09 26.68
CA SER A 168 -17.08 22.85 27.58
C SER A 168 -17.93 23.68 28.55
N VAL A 169 -17.47 23.80 29.80
CA VAL A 169 -18.17 24.60 30.80
C VAL A 169 -18.40 26.04 30.27
N GLY A 170 -19.68 26.44 30.16
CA GLY A 170 -20.04 27.70 29.59
C GLY A 170 -20.32 27.70 28.08
N ASN A 171 -20.38 26.56 27.46
CA ASN A 171 -20.68 26.40 26.03
C ASN A 171 -22.14 25.98 25.86
N ASP A 172 -22.95 26.82 25.23
CA ASP A 172 -24.40 26.62 25.02
C ASP A 172 -24.72 25.56 23.95
N GLU A 173 -23.69 24.84 23.47
CA GLU A 173 -23.83 23.88 22.36
C GLU A 173 -24.48 22.55 22.74
N ILE A 174 -24.45 22.16 24.01
CA ILE A 174 -25.17 20.99 24.50
C ILE A 174 -26.56 21.38 24.96
N VAL A 175 -27.55 20.96 24.22
CA VAL A 175 -28.97 21.25 24.51
C VAL A 175 -29.56 20.23 25.50
N TYR A 176 -29.09 18.99 25.45
CA TYR A 176 -29.68 17.91 26.25
C TYR A 176 -28.66 16.75 26.39
N VAL A 177 -28.61 16.18 27.60
CA VAL A 177 -27.87 14.94 27.88
C VAL A 177 -28.77 14.05 28.75
N ASN A 178 -28.85 12.78 28.39
CA ASN A 178 -29.52 11.77 29.19
C ASN A 178 -28.55 10.59 29.41
N GLY A 179 -27.92 10.55 30.55
CA GLY A 179 -26.96 9.52 30.90
C GLY A 179 -27.57 8.11 30.98
N ALA A 180 -28.87 7.98 31.30
CA ALA A 180 -29.53 6.69 31.42
C ALA A 180 -29.77 6.07 30.02
N THR A 181 -30.20 6.86 29.04
CA THR A 181 -30.45 6.41 27.67
C THR A 181 -29.22 6.52 26.77
N LYS A 182 -28.15 7.18 27.23
CA LYS A 182 -26.95 7.48 26.44
C LYS A 182 -27.25 8.32 25.20
N GLU A 183 -28.19 9.25 25.34
CA GLU A 183 -28.58 10.20 24.31
C GLU A 183 -28.11 11.61 24.66
N PHE A 184 -27.69 12.36 23.65
CA PHE A 184 -27.42 13.77 23.78
C PHE A 184 -27.75 14.50 22.48
N ILE A 185 -28.07 15.78 22.61
CA ILE A 185 -28.36 16.67 21.50
C ILE A 185 -27.40 17.82 21.57
N LEU A 186 -26.69 18.04 20.49
CA LEU A 186 -25.80 19.16 20.31
C LEU A 186 -26.46 20.17 19.38
N SER A 187 -26.30 21.46 19.69
CA SER A 187 -26.58 22.55 18.77
C SER A 187 -25.27 23.14 18.31
N ASP A 188 -25.26 23.73 17.13
CA ASP A 188 -24.15 24.53 16.61
C ASP A 188 -22.81 23.77 16.55
N ILE A 189 -22.85 22.58 15.94
CA ILE A 189 -21.64 21.82 15.65
C ILE A 189 -21.00 22.31 14.36
N ASP A 190 -19.67 22.29 14.29
CA ASP A 190 -18.94 22.56 13.06
C ASP A 190 -19.06 21.38 12.10
N VAL A 191 -19.58 21.62 10.89
CA VAL A 191 -19.61 20.65 9.81
C VAL A 191 -18.75 21.16 8.67
N PHE A 192 -17.79 20.34 8.25
CA PHE A 192 -16.97 20.70 7.10
C PHE A 192 -16.75 19.54 6.14
N HIS A 193 -16.68 19.89 4.86
CA HIS A 193 -16.40 18.95 3.79
C HIS A 193 -14.97 19.10 3.32
N GLN A 194 -14.27 17.99 3.13
CA GLN A 194 -12.92 17.96 2.63
C GLN A 194 -12.83 17.07 1.40
N HIS A 195 -12.24 17.59 0.34
CA HIS A 195 -11.78 16.83 -0.80
C HIS A 195 -10.27 16.63 -0.70
N PHE A 196 -9.86 15.39 -0.83
CA PHE A 196 -8.46 14.97 -0.79
C PHE A 196 -8.10 14.29 -2.11
N LEU A 197 -6.95 14.66 -2.66
CA LEU A 197 -6.37 14.06 -3.84
C LEU A 197 -4.88 13.81 -3.58
N GLN A 198 -4.46 12.58 -3.83
CA GLN A 198 -3.05 12.19 -3.80
C GLN A 198 -2.76 11.30 -5.02
N GLU A 199 -1.76 11.68 -5.78
CA GLU A 199 -1.25 10.89 -6.89
C GLU A 199 0.22 10.60 -6.64
N SER A 200 0.62 9.35 -6.80
CA SER A 200 2.02 8.95 -6.72
C SER A 200 2.38 7.96 -7.81
N LYS A 201 3.61 8.05 -8.28
CA LYS A 201 4.18 7.16 -9.27
C LYS A 201 5.58 6.77 -8.85
N ASN A 202 5.78 5.49 -8.66
CA ASN A 202 7.06 4.90 -8.32
C ASN A 202 7.55 4.01 -9.47
N LYS A 203 8.78 4.21 -9.91
CA LYS A 203 9.40 3.45 -10.98
C LYS A 203 10.76 2.95 -10.52
N THR A 204 11.03 1.67 -10.71
CA THR A 204 12.32 1.07 -10.39
C THR A 204 12.82 0.24 -11.56
N ILE A 205 14.08 0.44 -11.94
CA ILE A 205 14.80 -0.35 -12.92
C ILE A 205 16.02 -0.94 -12.22
N THR A 206 16.22 -2.25 -12.38
CA THR A 206 17.39 -2.95 -11.85
C THR A 206 18.03 -3.75 -12.96
N PHE A 207 19.35 -3.77 -12.97
CA PHE A 207 20.14 -4.57 -13.87
C PHE A 207 21.24 -5.26 -13.07
N SER A 208 21.52 -6.53 -13.36
CA SER A 208 22.69 -7.23 -12.81
C SER A 208 23.33 -8.15 -13.83
N LEU A 209 24.64 -8.31 -13.68
CA LEU A 209 25.49 -9.24 -14.43
C LEU A 209 26.28 -10.03 -13.41
N GLY A 210 26.41 -11.33 -13.62
CA GLY A 210 27.19 -12.15 -12.72
C GLY A 210 27.55 -13.50 -13.31
N GLY A 211 28.27 -14.25 -12.53
CA GLY A 211 28.67 -15.61 -12.89
C GLY A 211 29.20 -16.39 -11.72
N GLU A 212 29.19 -17.69 -11.88
CA GLU A 212 29.75 -18.67 -10.97
C GLU A 212 30.73 -19.56 -11.77
N ASN A 213 31.94 -19.73 -11.29
CA ASN A 213 32.92 -20.59 -11.89
C ASN A 213 33.51 -21.51 -10.83
N ARG A 214 33.52 -22.82 -11.11
CA ARG A 214 34.16 -23.82 -10.27
C ARG A 214 35.54 -24.12 -10.81
N ILE A 215 36.56 -23.91 -9.95
CA ILE A 215 37.95 -24.12 -10.30
C ILE A 215 38.47 -25.30 -9.48
N ALA A 216 38.98 -26.32 -10.17
CA ALA A 216 39.65 -27.49 -9.56
C ALA A 216 38.85 -28.17 -8.43
N GLU A 217 37.55 -28.40 -8.65
CA GLU A 217 36.60 -29.10 -7.75
C GLU A 217 36.46 -28.53 -6.33
N ARG A 218 37.34 -27.62 -5.90
CA ARG A 218 37.43 -27.12 -4.52
C ARG A 218 37.11 -25.66 -4.36
N PHE A 219 37.18 -24.87 -5.40
CA PHE A 219 36.95 -23.44 -5.35
C PHE A 219 35.79 -23.06 -6.23
N VAL A 220 34.81 -22.39 -5.63
CA VAL A 220 33.72 -21.71 -6.33
C VAL A 220 33.99 -20.22 -6.25
N PHE A 221 34.06 -19.57 -7.41
CA PHE A 221 34.22 -18.14 -7.55
C PHE A 221 32.91 -17.58 -8.09
N ASP A 222 32.18 -16.83 -7.24
CA ASP A 222 30.93 -16.16 -7.51
C ASP A 222 31.15 -14.64 -7.53
N TYR A 223 30.58 -13.97 -8.52
CA TYR A 223 30.68 -12.52 -8.68
C TYR A 223 29.41 -11.95 -9.30
N GLU A 224 29.04 -10.77 -8.82
CA GLU A 224 27.91 -10.02 -9.33
C GLU A 224 28.21 -8.52 -9.37
N TYR A 225 27.78 -7.88 -10.45
CA TYR A 225 27.64 -6.44 -10.54
C TYR A 225 26.15 -6.11 -10.67
N ALA A 226 25.65 -5.23 -9.83
CA ALA A 226 24.25 -4.81 -9.86
C ALA A 226 24.11 -3.30 -9.80
N GLN A 227 23.14 -2.76 -10.54
CA GLN A 227 22.75 -1.37 -10.51
C GLN A 227 21.24 -1.25 -10.43
N SER A 228 20.76 -0.39 -9.55
CA SER A 228 19.34 -0.07 -9.41
C SER A 228 19.13 1.44 -9.45
N ARG A 229 18.04 1.86 -10.10
CA ARG A 229 17.57 3.25 -10.11
C ARG A 229 16.09 3.24 -9.76
N SER A 230 15.73 4.01 -8.74
CA SER A 230 14.35 4.26 -8.35
C SER A 230 14.02 5.74 -8.49
N GLU A 231 12.85 6.02 -9.01
CA GLU A 231 12.31 7.39 -9.17
C GLU A 231 10.91 7.39 -8.54
N GLU A 232 10.64 8.43 -7.76
CA GLU A 232 9.31 8.69 -7.20
C GLU A 232 8.87 10.08 -7.66
N ASP A 233 7.64 10.14 -8.18
CA ASP A 233 6.94 11.37 -8.52
C ASP A 233 5.64 11.38 -7.74
N SER A 234 5.43 12.38 -6.90
CA SER A 234 4.24 12.53 -6.07
C SER A 234 3.75 13.96 -6.12
N THR A 235 2.46 14.12 -6.38
CA THR A 235 1.83 15.46 -6.37
C THR A 235 1.67 16.02 -4.96
N GLY A 236 1.97 15.22 -3.94
CA GLY A 236 1.66 15.53 -2.55
C GLY A 236 0.16 15.55 -2.26
N ASP A 237 -0.16 15.81 -1.01
CA ASP A 237 -1.53 15.92 -0.54
C ASP A 237 -2.15 17.24 -1.00
N ARG A 238 -3.18 17.17 -1.83
CA ARG A 238 -3.99 18.33 -2.19
C ARG A 238 -5.31 18.25 -1.43
N ARG A 239 -5.58 19.26 -0.62
CA ARG A 239 -6.80 19.34 0.20
C ARG A 239 -7.55 20.62 -0.09
N VAL A 240 -8.85 20.51 -0.28
CA VAL A 240 -9.76 21.64 -0.33
C VAL A 240 -10.83 21.41 0.72
N GLN A 241 -11.05 22.38 1.59
CA GLN A 241 -12.01 22.30 2.68
C GLN A 241 -13.02 23.42 2.57
N PHE A 242 -14.27 23.10 2.84
CA PHE A 242 -15.41 24.02 2.86
C PHE A 242 -16.12 23.87 4.21
N ARG A 243 -16.55 25.01 4.76
CA ARG A 243 -17.47 25.11 5.91
C ARG A 243 -18.83 25.50 5.44
#